data_832d7729872c1e1bca8097c4d62a34d9
#
_entry.id   832d7729872c1e1bca8097c4d62a34d9
#
_cell.length_a   1.000
_cell.length_b   1.000
_cell.length_c   1.000
_cell.angle_alpha   90.00
_cell.angle_beta   90.00
_cell.angle_gamma   90.00
#
_symmetry.space_group_name_H-M   'P 1'
#
loop_
_entity.id
_entity.type
_entity.pdbx_description
1 polymer ?
#
loop_
_entity_poly.entity_id
_entity_poly.type
_entity_poly.pdbx_seq_one_letter_code
_entity_poly.pdbx_strand_id
1 'polypeptide(L)'
;MIVCYHRSSSLGTLEFCEQKYFLQYNLGLKDKTNKKALMGTIVHKALQLLGDQKLCTLRGNKSFTDEELGRFKVQDCNNLPKITEKAFDYYQGHFPEVTLTKADLKTCTKWTEKAVAYQDGFCDPRNQNIFATEKFFDIEIKFFI
;
A
#
# COMPACT_ATOMS: atom_id res chain seq x y z
N MET A 1 -2.28 32.11 0.02
CA MET A 1 -1.54 30.92 0.54
C MET A 1 -1.60 29.85 -0.54
N ILE A 2 -0.45 29.41 -1.06
CA ILE A 2 -0.38 28.32 -2.04
C ILE A 2 -0.20 27.04 -1.22
N VAL A 3 -1.19 26.17 -1.25
CA VAL A 3 -1.10 24.85 -0.59
C VAL A 3 -0.56 23.85 -1.62
N CYS A 4 0.65 23.36 -1.38
CA CYS A 4 1.25 22.34 -2.23
C CYS A 4 1.28 21.00 -1.49
N TYR A 5 0.63 19.99 -2.05
CA TYR A 5 0.68 18.63 -1.52
C TYR A 5 1.80 17.85 -2.21
N HIS A 6 2.81 17.48 -1.44
CA HIS A 6 3.92 16.67 -1.93
C HIS A 6 3.92 15.29 -1.25
N ARG A 7 4.13 14.26 -2.06
CA ARG A 7 4.44 12.91 -1.58
C ARG A 7 5.93 12.67 -1.75
N SER A 8 6.52 11.79 -0.96
CA SER A 8 7.93 11.42 -1.12
C SER A 8 8.26 10.98 -2.55
N SER A 9 7.35 10.23 -3.18
CA SER A 9 7.49 9.82 -4.58
C SER A 9 7.45 10.97 -5.57
N SER A 10 6.69 12.05 -5.28
CA SER A 10 6.64 13.24 -6.14
C SER A 10 7.92 14.06 -6.05
N LEU A 11 8.51 14.18 -4.85
CA LEU A 11 9.79 14.85 -4.66
C LEU A 11 10.92 14.10 -5.38
N GLY A 12 10.97 12.78 -5.25
CA GLY A 12 11.94 11.96 -5.99
C GLY A 12 11.80 12.08 -7.52
N THR A 13 10.58 12.26 -8.03
CA THR A 13 10.38 12.52 -9.46
C THR A 13 10.88 13.90 -9.86
N LEU A 14 10.69 14.93 -9.02
CA LEU A 14 11.19 16.27 -9.26
C LEU A 14 12.73 16.30 -9.30
N GLU A 15 13.37 15.65 -8.34
CA GLU A 15 14.84 15.54 -8.28
C GLU A 15 15.42 14.80 -9.49
N PHE A 16 14.72 13.76 -9.96
CA PHE A 16 15.16 13.00 -11.13
C PHE A 16 14.93 13.75 -12.45
N CYS A 17 13.76 14.38 -12.63
CA CYS A 17 13.41 15.08 -13.88
C CYS A 17 12.25 16.05 -13.66
N GLU A 18 12.53 17.35 -13.67
CA GLU A 18 11.52 18.40 -13.52
C GLU A 18 10.43 18.36 -14.59
N GLN A 19 10.78 18.04 -15.85
CA GLN A 19 9.80 17.92 -16.94
C GLN A 19 8.83 16.77 -16.68
N LYS A 20 9.31 15.60 -16.22
CA LYS A 20 8.47 14.47 -15.84
C LYS A 20 7.56 14.85 -14.68
N TYR A 21 8.08 15.54 -13.68
CA TYR A 21 7.28 16.04 -12.55
C TYR A 21 6.15 16.95 -13.05
N PHE A 22 6.46 17.93 -13.91
CA PHE A 22 5.47 18.84 -14.48
C PHE A 22 4.36 18.08 -15.23
N LEU A 23 4.71 17.17 -16.12
CA LEU A 23 3.76 16.36 -16.88
C LEU A 23 2.86 15.51 -15.98
N GLN A 24 3.46 14.87 -14.97
CA GLN A 24 2.76 13.90 -14.15
C GLN A 24 1.92 14.53 -13.03
N TYR A 25 2.44 15.55 -12.36
CA TYR A 25 1.81 16.14 -11.17
C TYR A 25 1.11 17.49 -11.44
N ASN A 26 1.58 18.27 -12.39
CA ASN A 26 0.93 19.54 -12.75
C ASN A 26 -0.12 19.35 -13.83
N LEU A 27 0.16 18.56 -14.86
CA LEU A 27 -0.78 18.29 -15.96
C LEU A 27 -1.61 17.02 -15.74
N GLY A 28 -1.32 16.23 -14.72
CA GLY A 28 -2.07 15.01 -14.39
C GLY A 28 -1.91 13.85 -15.39
N LEU A 29 -0.89 13.90 -16.25
CA LEU A 29 -0.58 12.84 -17.20
C LEU A 29 0.06 11.67 -16.46
N LYS A 30 -0.73 10.65 -16.17
CA LYS A 30 -0.26 9.46 -15.44
C LYS A 30 0.35 8.44 -16.41
N ASP A 31 1.49 7.89 -16.03
CA ASP A 31 2.04 6.71 -16.70
C ASP A 31 1.06 5.54 -16.60
N LYS A 32 1.00 4.71 -17.65
CA LYS A 32 0.24 3.46 -17.58
C LYS A 32 0.83 2.56 -16.49
N THR A 33 -0.05 1.99 -15.69
CA THR A 33 0.36 1.01 -14.68
C THR A 33 1.03 -0.18 -15.36
N ASN A 34 2.26 -0.47 -14.97
CA ASN A 34 2.93 -1.65 -15.45
C ASN A 34 2.75 -2.83 -14.49
N LYS A 35 2.98 -4.05 -14.99
CA LYS A 35 2.80 -5.30 -14.25
C LYS A 35 3.56 -5.32 -12.92
N LYS A 36 4.84 -4.89 -12.92
CA LYS A 36 5.67 -4.89 -11.70
C LYS A 36 5.16 -3.88 -10.67
N ALA A 37 4.74 -2.71 -11.11
CA ALA A 37 4.15 -1.71 -10.21
C ALA A 37 2.86 -2.21 -9.57
N LEU A 38 2.00 -2.88 -10.36
CA LEU A 38 0.77 -3.48 -9.83
C LEU A 38 1.06 -4.59 -8.81
N MET A 39 2.04 -5.46 -9.09
CA MET A 39 2.48 -6.49 -8.12
C MET A 39 3.01 -5.86 -6.83
N GLY A 40 3.77 -4.76 -6.91
CA GLY A 40 4.21 -3.99 -5.75
C GLY A 40 3.03 -3.44 -4.94
N THR A 41 2.03 -2.87 -5.62
CA THR A 41 0.80 -2.38 -4.99
C THR A 41 0.04 -3.49 -4.26
N ILE A 42 -0.03 -4.69 -4.84
CA ILE A 42 -0.66 -5.87 -4.20
C ILE A 42 0.05 -6.25 -2.91
N VAL A 43 1.39 -6.32 -2.94
CA VAL A 43 2.20 -6.65 -1.75
C VAL A 43 2.03 -5.58 -0.67
N HIS A 44 2.12 -4.31 -1.04
CA HIS A 44 1.93 -3.19 -0.12
C HIS A 44 0.54 -3.23 0.54
N LYS A 45 -0.50 -3.50 -0.25
CA LYS A 45 -1.86 -3.64 0.27
C LYS A 45 -2.02 -4.84 1.21
N ALA A 46 -1.40 -5.97 0.90
CA ALA A 46 -1.42 -7.13 1.80
C ALA A 46 -0.79 -6.81 3.17
N LEU A 47 0.34 -6.09 3.19
CA LEU A 47 0.97 -5.65 4.43
C LEU A 47 0.12 -4.62 5.18
N GLN A 48 -0.51 -3.69 4.47
CA GLN A 48 -1.46 -2.74 5.06
C GLN A 48 -2.61 -3.47 5.76
N LEU A 49 -3.24 -4.45 5.08
CA LEU A 49 -4.35 -5.22 5.64
C LEU A 49 -3.97 -5.98 6.91
N LEU A 50 -2.73 -6.48 7.01
CA LEU A 50 -2.21 -7.07 8.25
C LEU A 50 -2.17 -6.05 9.39
N GLY A 51 -1.69 -4.84 9.11
CA GLY A 51 -1.65 -3.75 10.08
C GLY A 51 -3.04 -3.30 10.52
N ASP A 52 -3.95 -3.10 9.57
CA ASP A 52 -5.33 -2.68 9.82
C ASP A 52 -6.07 -3.70 10.69
N GLN A 53 -5.88 -4.98 10.44
CA GLN A 53 -6.47 -6.03 11.24
C GLN A 53 -5.96 -6.03 12.69
N LYS A 54 -4.65 -5.83 12.90
CA LYS A 54 -4.10 -5.68 14.25
C LYS A 54 -4.70 -4.48 14.96
N LEU A 55 -4.84 -3.34 14.28
CA LEU A 55 -5.46 -2.14 14.84
C LEU A 55 -6.92 -2.39 15.23
N CYS A 56 -7.70 -3.06 14.39
CA CYS A 56 -9.06 -3.45 14.70
C CYS A 56 -9.15 -4.33 15.95
N THR A 57 -8.25 -5.31 16.07
CA THR A 57 -8.18 -6.19 17.25
C THR A 57 -7.84 -5.40 18.52
N LEU A 58 -6.84 -4.53 18.46
CA LEU A 58 -6.41 -3.69 19.59
C LEU A 58 -7.50 -2.71 20.05
N ARG A 59 -8.33 -2.22 19.13
CA ARG A 59 -9.46 -1.33 19.44
C ARG A 59 -10.71 -2.06 19.94
N GLY A 60 -10.64 -3.38 20.12
CA GLY A 60 -11.77 -4.18 20.61
C GLY A 60 -12.88 -4.40 19.58
N ASN A 61 -12.68 -3.99 18.33
CA ASN A 61 -13.61 -4.26 17.24
C ASN A 61 -13.48 -5.73 16.81
N LYS A 62 -14.32 -6.56 17.38
CA LYS A 62 -14.40 -7.99 17.03
C LYS A 62 -14.99 -8.24 15.64
N SER A 63 -15.73 -7.28 15.10
CA SER A 63 -16.25 -7.32 13.73
C SER A 63 -15.34 -6.46 12.85
N PHE A 64 -15.00 -6.95 11.67
CA PHE A 64 -14.29 -6.21 10.62
C PHE A 64 -15.19 -5.09 10.09
N THR A 65 -15.38 -4.06 10.90
CA THR A 65 -16.18 -2.87 10.56
C THR A 65 -15.34 -1.85 9.78
N ASP A 66 -14.03 -2.06 9.69
CA ASP A 66 -13.20 -1.27 8.82
C ASP A 66 -13.64 -1.52 7.37
N GLU A 67 -14.00 -0.43 6.68
CA GLU A 67 -14.48 -0.49 5.30
C GLU A 67 -13.49 -1.19 4.36
N GLU A 68 -12.19 -0.99 4.58
CA GLU A 68 -11.13 -1.63 3.81
C GLU A 68 -11.08 -3.14 4.05
N LEU A 69 -11.06 -3.57 5.30
CA LEU A 69 -11.05 -5.00 5.65
C LEU A 69 -12.31 -5.71 5.14
N GLY A 70 -13.46 -5.05 5.25
CA GLY A 70 -14.73 -5.54 4.72
C GLY A 70 -14.70 -5.67 3.19
N ARG A 71 -14.14 -4.71 2.49
CA ARG A 71 -13.98 -4.72 1.03
C ARG A 71 -13.13 -5.90 0.56
N PHE A 72 -12.03 -6.19 1.26
CA PHE A 72 -11.15 -7.31 0.93
C PHE A 72 -11.61 -8.64 1.56
N LYS A 73 -12.69 -8.63 2.37
CA LYS A 73 -13.24 -9.83 3.05
C LYS A 73 -12.16 -10.60 3.83
N VAL A 74 -11.29 -9.89 4.50
CA VAL A 74 -10.22 -10.48 5.32
C VAL A 74 -10.77 -10.84 6.69
N GLN A 75 -10.76 -12.11 7.04
CA GLN A 75 -11.26 -12.64 8.31
C GLN A 75 -10.17 -13.22 9.21
N ASP A 76 -8.98 -13.53 8.64
CA ASP A 76 -7.89 -14.18 9.34
C ASP A 76 -6.55 -13.56 8.91
N CYS A 77 -5.90 -12.83 9.83
CA CYS A 77 -4.60 -12.19 9.60
C CYS A 77 -3.41 -13.15 9.65
N ASN A 78 -3.59 -14.33 10.20
CA ASN A 78 -2.49 -15.28 10.31
C ASN A 78 -2.20 -15.96 8.97
N ASN A 79 -3.15 -15.92 8.04
CA ASN A 79 -3.00 -16.55 6.73
C ASN A 79 -2.54 -15.53 5.67
N LEU A 80 -1.26 -15.23 5.68
CA LEU A 80 -0.63 -14.28 4.76
C LEU A 80 -0.87 -14.61 3.26
N PRO A 81 -0.74 -15.87 2.80
CA PRO A 81 -1.07 -16.23 1.42
C PRO A 81 -2.50 -15.86 1.03
N LYS A 82 -3.49 -16.11 1.90
CA LYS A 82 -4.90 -15.77 1.63
C LYS A 82 -5.13 -14.26 1.56
N ILE A 83 -4.46 -13.47 2.39
CA ILE A 83 -4.55 -12.01 2.34
C ILE A 83 -3.97 -11.51 1.02
N THR A 84 -2.82 -12.04 0.60
CA THR A 84 -2.17 -11.67 -0.66
C THR A 84 -3.05 -12.07 -1.86
N GLU A 85 -3.68 -13.24 -1.82
CA GLU A 85 -4.61 -13.70 -2.87
C GLU A 85 -5.81 -12.76 -3.00
N LYS A 86 -6.43 -12.35 -1.88
CA LYS A 86 -7.55 -11.40 -1.90
C LYS A 86 -7.16 -10.03 -2.45
N ALA A 87 -6.00 -9.52 -2.07
CA ALA A 87 -5.48 -8.28 -2.63
C ALA A 87 -5.20 -8.44 -4.14
N PHE A 88 -4.67 -9.59 -4.55
CA PHE A 88 -4.39 -9.91 -5.94
C PHE A 88 -5.67 -9.92 -6.79
N ASP A 89 -6.72 -10.64 -6.35
CA ASP A 89 -8.00 -10.74 -7.05
C ASP A 89 -8.68 -9.37 -7.17
N TYR A 90 -8.64 -8.58 -6.11
CA TYR A 90 -9.19 -7.23 -6.12
C TYR A 90 -8.52 -6.36 -7.18
N TYR A 91 -7.18 -6.29 -7.19
CA TYR A 91 -6.46 -5.45 -8.14
C TYR A 91 -6.50 -5.97 -9.57
N GLN A 92 -6.54 -7.28 -9.77
CA GLN A 92 -6.75 -7.85 -11.10
C GLN A 92 -8.10 -7.45 -11.70
N GLY A 93 -9.15 -7.39 -10.88
CA GLY A 93 -10.47 -6.92 -11.31
C GLY A 93 -10.52 -5.43 -11.62
N HIS A 94 -9.69 -4.60 -10.96
CA HIS A 94 -9.67 -3.14 -11.15
C HIS A 94 -8.72 -2.67 -12.25
N PHE A 95 -7.77 -3.50 -12.66
CA PHE A 95 -6.79 -3.19 -13.71
C PHE A 95 -6.78 -4.28 -14.79
N PRO A 96 -7.89 -4.44 -15.53
CA PRO A 96 -8.02 -5.50 -16.52
C PRO A 96 -7.03 -5.39 -17.69
N GLU A 97 -6.47 -4.19 -17.90
CA GLU A 97 -5.44 -3.93 -18.90
C GLU A 97 -4.10 -4.57 -18.58
N VAL A 98 -3.87 -4.96 -17.31
CA VAL A 98 -2.65 -5.63 -16.87
C VAL A 98 -2.94 -7.10 -16.61
N THR A 99 -2.46 -7.96 -17.48
CA THR A 99 -2.65 -9.41 -17.33
C THR A 99 -1.73 -9.96 -16.24
N LEU A 100 -2.31 -10.38 -15.12
CA LEU A 100 -1.62 -11.08 -14.05
C LEU A 100 -1.85 -12.61 -14.18
N THR A 101 -0.86 -13.38 -13.79
CA THR A 101 -0.87 -14.85 -13.88
C THR A 101 -0.76 -15.50 -12.49
N LYS A 102 -1.04 -16.79 -12.41
CA LYS A 102 -0.82 -17.56 -11.16
C LYS A 102 0.65 -17.56 -10.71
N ALA A 103 1.60 -17.41 -11.64
CA ALA A 103 3.02 -17.27 -11.30
C ALA A 103 3.30 -15.92 -10.62
N ASP A 104 2.60 -14.88 -11.04
CA ASP A 104 2.70 -13.55 -10.42
C ASP A 104 2.12 -13.56 -9.00
N LEU A 105 1.00 -14.25 -8.76
CA LEU A 105 0.46 -14.46 -7.43
C LEU A 105 1.48 -15.14 -6.50
N LYS A 106 2.13 -16.22 -6.95
CA LYS A 106 3.19 -16.89 -6.18
C LYS A 106 4.34 -15.92 -5.88
N THR A 107 4.70 -15.07 -6.83
CA THR A 107 5.74 -14.07 -6.65
C THR A 107 5.33 -13.01 -5.63
N CYS A 108 4.11 -12.49 -5.69
CA CYS A 108 3.56 -11.55 -4.71
C CYS A 108 3.55 -12.17 -3.31
N THR A 109 3.08 -13.42 -3.17
CA THR A 109 3.09 -14.14 -1.89
C THR A 109 4.51 -14.26 -1.34
N LYS A 110 5.47 -14.67 -2.16
CA LYS A 110 6.88 -14.76 -1.75
C LYS A 110 7.46 -13.39 -1.33
N TRP A 111 7.10 -12.32 -2.00
CA TRP A 111 7.53 -10.98 -1.62
C TRP A 111 6.92 -10.52 -0.31
N THR A 112 5.64 -10.80 -0.08
CA THR A 112 4.96 -10.50 1.18
C THR A 112 5.57 -11.29 2.33
N GLU A 113 5.83 -12.59 2.16
CA GLU A 113 6.51 -13.44 3.15
C GLU A 113 7.92 -12.92 3.48
N LYS A 114 8.70 -12.55 2.46
CA LYS A 114 10.02 -11.96 2.68
C LYS A 114 9.96 -10.63 3.42
N ALA A 115 8.96 -9.79 3.13
CA ALA A 115 8.80 -8.50 3.79
C ALA A 115 8.50 -8.67 5.28
N VAL A 116 7.60 -9.60 5.65
CA VAL A 116 7.29 -9.86 7.07
C VAL A 116 8.43 -10.58 7.79
N ALA A 117 9.21 -11.40 7.11
CA ALA A 117 10.36 -12.11 7.70
C ALA A 117 11.63 -11.23 7.80
N TYR A 118 11.63 -10.04 7.21
CA TYR A 118 12.80 -9.17 7.20
C TYR A 118 13.23 -8.79 8.63
N GLN A 119 14.55 -8.85 8.90
CA GLN A 119 15.13 -8.59 10.22
C GLN A 119 14.42 -9.36 11.35
N ASP A 120 14.29 -10.68 11.19
CA ASP A 120 13.66 -11.57 12.18
C ASP A 120 12.21 -11.15 12.55
N GLY A 121 11.48 -10.64 11.57
CA GLY A 121 10.10 -10.21 11.76
C GLY A 121 9.95 -8.80 12.35
N PHE A 122 11.01 -8.01 12.37
CA PHE A 122 10.94 -6.60 12.81
C PHE A 122 9.95 -5.79 11.98
N CYS A 123 9.88 -6.05 10.67
CA CYS A 123 8.95 -5.37 9.78
C CYS A 123 7.57 -6.03 9.69
N ASP A 124 7.31 -7.09 10.46
CA ASP A 124 6.00 -7.73 10.52
C ASP A 124 5.02 -6.85 11.32
N PRO A 125 3.94 -6.34 10.70
CA PRO A 125 2.97 -5.51 11.40
C PRO A 125 2.36 -6.19 12.63
N ARG A 126 2.30 -7.53 12.65
CA ARG A 126 1.74 -8.31 13.77
C ARG A 126 2.61 -8.24 15.02
N ASN A 127 3.93 -8.06 14.86
CA ASN A 127 4.91 -8.04 15.97
C ASN A 127 5.14 -6.62 16.51
N GLN A 128 4.74 -5.57 15.77
CA GLN A 128 5.03 -4.18 16.11
C GLN A 128 3.86 -3.49 16.83
N ASN A 129 4.19 -2.45 17.58
CA ASN A 129 3.20 -1.51 18.09
C ASN A 129 2.80 -0.56 16.97
N ILE A 130 1.64 -0.78 16.36
CA ILE A 130 1.12 0.01 15.25
C ILE A 130 0.16 1.06 15.80
N PHE A 131 0.39 2.32 15.45
CA PHE A 131 -0.51 3.42 15.75
C PHE A 131 -1.55 3.66 14.65
N ALA A 132 -1.10 3.62 13.40
CA ALA A 132 -1.93 3.79 12.21
C ALA A 132 -1.24 3.18 11.00
N THR A 133 -2.02 2.84 9.97
CA THR A 133 -1.57 2.44 8.64
C THR A 133 -1.98 3.50 7.65
N GLU A 134 -1.15 3.76 6.64
CA GLU A 134 -1.44 4.70 5.55
C GLU A 134 -2.04 6.05 6.02
N LYS A 135 -1.47 6.63 7.08
CA LYS A 135 -1.99 7.87 7.65
C LYS A 135 -1.54 9.08 6.87
N PHE A 136 -2.48 9.94 6.55
CA PHE A 136 -2.20 11.27 6.04
C PHE A 136 -1.67 12.17 7.15
N PHE A 137 -0.61 12.93 6.86
CA PHE A 137 -0.09 13.96 7.75
C PHE A 137 -0.15 15.30 7.04
N ASP A 138 -0.77 16.28 7.68
CA ASP A 138 -0.68 17.68 7.26
C ASP A 138 0.40 18.37 8.11
N ILE A 139 1.40 18.91 7.43
CA ILE A 139 2.48 19.69 8.06
C ILE A 139 2.39 21.11 7.55
N GLU A 140 2.12 22.06 8.45
CA GLU A 140 2.21 23.48 8.14
C GLU A 140 3.64 23.96 8.35
N ILE A 141 4.33 24.31 7.27
CA ILE A 141 5.67 24.90 7.33
C ILE A 141 5.53 26.42 7.22
N LYS A 142 5.84 27.15 8.30
CA LYS A 142 5.88 28.61 8.29
C LYS A 142 7.30 29.06 7.98
N PHE A 143 7.45 29.72 6.83
CA PHE A 143 8.70 30.41 6.53
C PHE A 143 8.62 31.83 7.10
N PHE A 144 9.50 32.17 8.01
CA PHE A 144 9.71 33.54 8.44
C PHE A 144 10.73 34.17 7.49
N ILE A 145 10.26 35.16 6.74
CA ILE A 145 11.11 35.99 5.87
C ILE A 145 11.58 37.20 6.69
#